data_113e87782da3c7d13e700ef0cf1bcadd
#
_entry.id   113e87782da3c7d13e700ef0cf1bcadd
#
_cell.length_a   1.000
_cell.length_b   1.000
_cell.length_c   1.000
_cell.angle_alpha   90.00
_cell.angle_beta   90.00
_cell.angle_gamma   90.00
#
_symmetry.space_group_name_H-M   'P 1'
#
loop_
_entity.id
_entity.type
_entity.pdbx_description
1 polymer ?
#
loop_
_entity_poly.entity_id
_entity_poly.type
_entity_poly.pdbx_seq_one_letter_code
_entity_poly.pdbx_strand_id
1 'polypeptide(L)'
;ISERKDQPCRQYNPCGCQSACGKQCSCLLNGTCCEKYCGCPKICKNRFRGCHCAKSQCRSRQCPCFAAGRECDPDVCRNCWVSCGDGTLGVPSQRGDNYECRNMKLLLKQQQKVLLGRSDVSGWGAFLKNSVGKHEYLGEYTGELISHREADKRGKIYDRENSSFLFNLNDQFVLDAYRKGDKLKFANHSPDPNCYAKVIMVAGDHRVGIFAKERISAGEELFYDYRYEADRAPAWARKPEASGPKKEDTAPSSGRAKKLA
;
A
#
# COMPACT_ATOMS: atom_id res chain seq x y z
N ILE A 1 6.85 -6.01 18.35
CA ILE A 1 5.76 -6.74 17.66
C ILE A 1 6.28 -7.00 16.26
N SER A 2 6.69 -8.25 16.00
CA SER A 2 7.17 -8.68 14.69
C SER A 2 6.04 -8.53 13.68
N GLU A 3 6.31 -7.83 12.59
CA GLU A 3 5.44 -7.78 11.42
C GLU A 3 5.25 -9.22 10.92
N ARG A 4 4.06 -9.76 11.12
CA ARG A 4 3.63 -10.98 10.41
C ARG A 4 3.40 -10.57 8.97
N LYS A 5 4.41 -10.78 8.13
CA LYS A 5 4.47 -10.32 6.74
C LYS A 5 3.47 -11.01 5.79
N ASP A 6 2.75 -12.07 6.23
CA ASP A 6 2.04 -12.97 5.32
C ASP A 6 0.55 -13.22 5.64
N GLN A 7 -0.05 -12.46 6.55
CA GLN A 7 -1.51 -12.58 6.73
C GLN A 7 -2.22 -11.37 6.12
N PRO A 8 -3.21 -11.60 5.22
CA PRO A 8 -3.99 -10.51 4.66
C PRO A 8 -4.73 -9.76 5.77
N CYS A 9 -4.85 -8.44 5.62
CA CYS A 9 -5.66 -7.64 6.52
C CYS A 9 -7.09 -8.17 6.55
N ARG A 10 -7.72 -8.21 7.73
CA ARG A 10 -9.10 -8.65 7.85
C ARG A 10 -10.05 -7.51 7.56
N GLN A 11 -11.05 -7.76 6.74
CA GLN A 11 -12.11 -6.79 6.44
C GLN A 11 -12.84 -6.40 7.71
N TYR A 12 -12.98 -5.09 7.94
CA TYR A 12 -13.80 -4.55 9.00
C TYR A 12 -15.29 -4.61 8.64
N ASN A 13 -16.08 -5.14 9.56
CA ASN A 13 -17.54 -5.14 9.49
C ASN A 13 -18.08 -4.64 10.84
N PRO A 14 -18.94 -3.61 10.86
CA PRO A 14 -19.44 -3.03 12.11
C PRO A 14 -20.15 -4.06 12.99
N CYS A 15 -19.87 -4.08 14.29
CA CYS A 15 -20.64 -4.88 15.23
C CYS A 15 -21.95 -4.19 15.62
N GLY A 16 -22.99 -4.98 15.87
CA GLY A 16 -24.30 -4.53 16.35
C GLY A 16 -24.45 -4.53 17.87
N CYS A 17 -23.36 -4.63 18.67
CA CYS A 17 -23.44 -4.70 20.11
C CYS A 17 -24.04 -3.40 20.69
N GLN A 18 -25.09 -3.53 21.49
CA GLN A 18 -25.74 -2.38 22.17
C GLN A 18 -25.11 -2.06 23.53
N SER A 19 -24.35 -2.99 24.09
CA SER A 19 -23.60 -2.86 25.34
C SER A 19 -22.11 -3.00 25.10
N ALA A 20 -21.29 -3.04 26.15
CA ALA A 20 -19.86 -3.29 26.04
C ALA A 20 -19.56 -4.59 25.26
N CYS A 21 -18.65 -4.52 24.30
CA CYS A 21 -18.30 -5.67 23.46
C CYS A 21 -17.68 -6.78 24.31
N GLY A 22 -18.28 -7.96 24.26
CA GLY A 22 -17.81 -9.20 24.87
C GLY A 22 -17.28 -10.19 23.81
N LYS A 23 -17.03 -11.43 24.25
CA LYS A 23 -16.46 -12.51 23.42
C LYS A 23 -17.22 -12.82 22.12
N GLN A 24 -18.51 -12.46 22.06
CA GLN A 24 -19.36 -12.66 20.86
C GLN A 24 -19.34 -11.48 19.88
N CYS A 25 -18.62 -10.42 20.18
CA CYS A 25 -18.51 -9.27 19.28
C CYS A 25 -17.81 -9.67 17.98
N SER A 26 -18.43 -9.39 16.83
CA SER A 26 -17.86 -9.71 15.51
C SER A 26 -16.50 -9.04 15.28
N CYS A 27 -16.30 -7.81 15.76
CA CYS A 27 -15.01 -7.13 15.67
C CYS A 27 -13.92 -7.87 16.46
N LEU A 28 -14.21 -8.30 17.69
CA LEU A 28 -13.27 -9.06 18.51
C LEU A 28 -12.96 -10.43 17.91
N LEU A 29 -13.98 -11.15 17.43
CA LEU A 29 -13.81 -12.44 16.75
C LEU A 29 -12.92 -12.33 15.50
N ASN A 30 -13.07 -11.25 14.74
CA ASN A 30 -12.28 -10.98 13.55
C ASN A 30 -10.90 -10.35 13.86
N GLY A 31 -10.61 -10.05 15.11
CA GLY A 31 -9.36 -9.39 15.49
C GLY A 31 -9.25 -7.95 14.97
N THR A 32 -10.39 -7.27 14.72
CA THR A 32 -10.46 -5.88 14.30
C THR A 32 -10.88 -4.97 15.46
N CYS A 33 -10.52 -3.68 15.39
CA CYS A 33 -11.06 -2.69 16.32
C CYS A 33 -12.53 -2.37 15.99
N CYS A 34 -13.30 -1.97 17.00
CA CYS A 34 -14.56 -1.30 16.75
C CYS A 34 -14.29 0.12 16.26
N GLU A 35 -15.03 0.55 15.26
CA GLU A 35 -14.92 1.86 14.64
C GLU A 35 -16.13 2.73 14.96
N LYS A 36 -16.14 3.97 14.48
CA LYS A 36 -17.25 4.92 14.68
C LYS A 36 -18.62 4.41 14.20
N TYR A 37 -18.63 3.46 13.28
CA TYR A 37 -19.83 2.84 12.69
C TYR A 37 -20.41 1.67 13.51
N CYS A 38 -19.68 1.18 14.51
CA CYS A 38 -20.18 0.10 15.37
C CYS A 38 -21.31 0.57 16.29
N GLY A 39 -22.29 -0.31 16.54
CA GLY A 39 -23.41 -0.04 17.46
C GLY A 39 -23.01 0.05 18.93
N CYS A 40 -21.83 -0.45 19.31
CA CYS A 40 -21.35 -0.44 20.70
C CYS A 40 -21.15 0.99 21.24
N PRO A 41 -21.25 1.19 22.58
CA PRO A 41 -21.06 2.48 23.22
C PRO A 41 -19.67 3.08 22.93
N LYS A 42 -19.57 4.41 22.91
CA LYS A 42 -18.30 5.14 22.69
C LYS A 42 -17.20 4.77 23.68
N ILE A 43 -17.55 4.30 24.88
CA ILE A 43 -16.62 3.86 25.92
C ILE A 43 -16.07 2.44 25.69
N CYS A 44 -16.54 1.70 24.67
CA CYS A 44 -16.10 0.34 24.39
C CYS A 44 -14.56 0.25 24.32
N LYS A 45 -13.98 -0.71 25.05
CA LYS A 45 -12.53 -0.91 25.14
C LYS A 45 -11.90 -1.33 23.81
N ASN A 46 -12.65 -2.00 22.94
CA ASN A 46 -12.17 -2.42 21.62
C ASN A 46 -12.26 -1.31 20.56
N ARG A 47 -12.81 -0.14 20.90
CA ARG A 47 -12.98 0.96 19.96
C ARG A 47 -11.66 1.70 19.75
N PHE A 48 -11.30 1.91 18.50
CA PHE A 48 -10.16 2.77 18.16
C PHE A 48 -10.51 4.22 18.49
N ARG A 49 -9.67 4.88 19.28
CA ARG A 49 -9.96 6.20 19.85
C ARG A 49 -9.28 7.36 19.13
N GLY A 50 -8.61 7.10 18.02
CA GLY A 50 -7.86 8.13 17.31
C GLY A 50 -6.61 8.58 18.05
N CYS A 51 -6.11 9.75 17.70
CA CYS A 51 -4.94 10.35 18.30
C CYS A 51 -5.23 11.70 18.98
N HIS A 52 -4.30 12.12 19.82
CA HIS A 52 -4.32 13.43 20.49
C HIS A 52 -3.05 14.23 20.17
N CYS A 53 -2.48 14.02 18.98
CA CYS A 53 -1.23 14.66 18.59
C CYS A 53 -1.37 16.18 18.62
N ALA A 54 -0.39 16.86 19.24
CA ALA A 54 -0.30 18.31 19.19
C ALA A 54 0.03 18.77 17.77
N LYS A 55 -0.50 19.92 17.37
CA LYS A 55 -0.19 20.57 16.08
C LYS A 55 -0.41 19.70 14.84
N SER A 56 -1.29 18.70 14.94
CA SER A 56 -1.63 17.79 13.82
C SER A 56 -0.42 17.16 13.12
N GLN A 57 0.69 16.96 13.82
CA GLN A 57 1.97 16.44 13.31
C GLN A 57 1.97 14.91 13.07
N CYS A 58 0.87 14.32 12.67
CA CYS A 58 0.61 12.88 12.58
C CYS A 58 1.41 12.17 11.46
N ARG A 59 2.71 12.43 11.34
CA ARG A 59 3.59 11.92 10.26
C ARG A 59 4.58 10.84 10.67
N SER A 60 4.54 10.40 11.91
CA SER A 60 5.48 9.41 12.45
C SER A 60 4.76 8.40 13.35
N ARG A 61 5.49 7.36 13.77
CA ARG A 61 4.99 6.33 14.71
C ARG A 61 4.62 6.87 16.10
N GLN A 62 4.93 8.12 16.42
CA GLN A 62 4.43 8.78 17.62
C GLN A 62 2.92 9.02 17.57
N CYS A 63 2.34 9.16 16.38
CA CYS A 63 0.90 9.17 16.20
C CYS A 63 0.33 7.75 16.26
N PRO A 64 -0.62 7.44 17.17
CA PRO A 64 -1.23 6.11 17.26
C PRO A 64 -1.91 5.66 15.96
N CYS A 65 -2.53 6.58 15.21
CA CYS A 65 -3.14 6.27 13.93
C CYS A 65 -2.08 5.85 12.92
N PHE A 66 -1.04 6.66 12.75
CA PHE A 66 0.07 6.36 11.84
C PHE A 66 0.77 5.04 12.21
N ALA A 67 1.04 4.81 13.50
CA ALA A 67 1.64 3.58 14.00
C ALA A 67 0.78 2.34 13.73
N ALA A 68 -0.55 2.48 13.75
CA ALA A 68 -1.50 1.42 13.47
C ALA A 68 -1.77 1.22 11.95
N GLY A 69 -1.04 1.91 11.08
CA GLY A 69 -1.23 1.78 9.62
C GLY A 69 -2.56 2.36 9.13
N ARG A 70 -3.05 3.42 9.75
CA ARG A 70 -4.33 4.05 9.42
C ARG A 70 -4.21 5.57 9.33
N GLU A 71 -5.08 6.19 8.56
CA GLU A 71 -5.19 7.64 8.56
C GLU A 71 -5.93 8.15 9.81
N CYS A 72 -5.69 9.40 10.15
CA CYS A 72 -6.48 10.11 11.13
C CYS A 72 -7.90 10.33 10.60
N ASP A 73 -8.87 10.28 11.50
CA ASP A 73 -10.27 10.52 11.19
C ASP A 73 -10.71 11.78 11.94
N PRO A 74 -11.22 12.82 11.26
CA PRO A 74 -11.65 14.06 11.90
C PRO A 74 -12.80 13.86 12.90
N ASP A 75 -13.61 12.80 12.74
CA ASP A 75 -14.70 12.48 13.66
C ASP A 75 -14.24 11.75 14.94
N VAL A 76 -12.99 11.23 14.93
CA VAL A 76 -12.46 10.38 16.01
C VAL A 76 -11.25 11.01 16.67
N CYS A 77 -10.32 11.59 15.91
CA CYS A 77 -9.12 12.21 16.42
C CYS A 77 -9.40 13.60 17.00
N ARG A 78 -8.80 13.90 18.16
CA ARG A 78 -9.16 15.10 18.91
C ARG A 78 -8.68 16.41 18.30
N ASN A 79 -7.47 16.42 17.70
CA ASN A 79 -6.81 17.64 17.23
C ASN A 79 -6.54 17.63 15.72
N CYS A 80 -7.06 16.64 15.00
CA CYS A 80 -6.81 16.50 13.57
C CYS A 80 -7.89 17.21 12.76
N TRP A 81 -7.47 18.14 11.93
CA TRP A 81 -8.33 18.87 11.01
C TRP A 81 -7.57 19.21 9.74
N VAL A 82 -8.27 19.57 8.70
CA VAL A 82 -7.71 20.08 7.45
C VAL A 82 -8.64 21.14 6.86
N SER A 83 -8.06 22.11 6.20
CA SER A 83 -8.79 23.07 5.36
C SER A 83 -9.25 22.36 4.08
N CYS A 84 -10.54 22.44 3.75
CA CYS A 84 -11.04 21.93 2.47
C CYS A 84 -12.21 22.79 1.96
N GLY A 85 -12.17 23.14 0.67
CA GLY A 85 -13.22 23.79 -0.10
C GLY A 85 -14.02 24.91 0.61
N ASP A 86 -15.05 24.50 1.31
CA ASP A 86 -15.99 25.36 2.03
C ASP A 86 -15.58 25.66 3.48
N GLY A 87 -14.42 25.20 3.92
CA GLY A 87 -14.02 25.43 5.29
C GLY A 87 -13.06 24.38 5.84
N THR A 88 -13.40 23.82 7.00
CA THR A 88 -12.56 22.89 7.74
C THR A 88 -13.19 21.52 7.89
N LEU A 89 -12.39 20.48 7.72
CA LEU A 89 -12.74 19.11 8.05
C LEU A 89 -12.17 18.76 9.43
N GLY A 90 -13.05 18.46 10.36
CA GLY A 90 -12.73 18.27 11.79
C GLY A 90 -12.77 19.58 12.58
N VAL A 91 -12.32 19.53 13.83
CA VAL A 91 -12.32 20.67 14.73
C VAL A 91 -10.93 21.32 14.79
N PRO A 92 -10.78 22.61 14.47
CA PRO A 92 -9.52 23.31 14.61
C PRO A 92 -8.98 23.24 16.04
N SER A 93 -7.66 23.17 16.20
CA SER A 93 -7.03 23.25 17.50
C SER A 93 -7.37 24.57 18.18
N GLN A 94 -7.81 24.55 19.43
CA GLN A 94 -8.15 25.76 20.20
C GLN A 94 -6.95 26.69 20.45
N ARG A 95 -5.74 26.25 20.12
CA ARG A 95 -4.49 27.01 20.33
C ARG A 95 -4.07 27.90 19.16
N GLY A 96 -4.93 28.09 18.16
CA GLY A 96 -4.62 28.95 17.02
C GLY A 96 -3.52 28.44 16.09
N ASP A 97 -3.07 27.22 16.28
CA ASP A 97 -2.06 26.61 15.44
C ASP A 97 -2.73 26.11 14.14
N ASN A 98 -2.53 26.82 13.05
CA ASN A 98 -3.04 26.50 11.71
C ASN A 98 -2.30 25.30 11.06
N TYR A 99 -2.06 24.24 11.82
CA TYR A 99 -1.39 23.06 11.30
C TYR A 99 -2.41 22.00 10.86
N GLU A 100 -2.53 21.83 9.55
CA GLU A 100 -3.32 20.76 8.96
C GLU A 100 -2.73 19.38 9.30
N CYS A 101 -3.62 18.40 9.51
CA CYS A 101 -3.21 17.03 9.74
C CYS A 101 -2.49 16.45 8.52
N ARG A 102 -1.32 15.86 8.74
CA ARG A 102 -0.49 15.28 7.68
C ARG A 102 -0.76 13.81 7.40
N ASN A 103 -1.73 13.21 8.08
CA ASN A 103 -2.10 11.81 7.95
C ASN A 103 -3.55 11.65 7.49
N MET A 104 -3.96 12.39 6.45
CA MET A 104 -5.29 12.32 5.83
C MET A 104 -5.22 12.41 4.29
N LYS A 105 -4.15 11.91 3.69
CA LYS A 105 -3.87 12.09 2.25
C LYS A 105 -4.84 11.32 1.35
N LEU A 106 -5.18 10.10 1.72
CA LEU A 106 -6.17 9.27 1.03
C LEU A 106 -7.58 9.83 1.23
N LEU A 107 -7.92 10.20 2.47
CA LEU A 107 -9.22 10.81 2.78
C LEU A 107 -9.50 12.04 1.92
N LEU A 108 -8.49 12.90 1.76
CA LEU A 108 -8.55 14.13 0.98
C LEU A 108 -8.27 13.95 -0.52
N LYS A 109 -8.05 12.70 -0.96
CA LYS A 109 -7.73 12.39 -2.36
C LYS A 109 -6.53 13.20 -2.90
N GLN A 110 -5.56 13.48 -2.05
CA GLN A 110 -4.32 14.13 -2.47
C GLN A 110 -3.55 13.20 -3.41
N GLN A 111 -2.84 13.77 -4.38
CA GLN A 111 -2.02 12.99 -5.30
C GLN A 111 -0.96 13.86 -5.95
N GLN A 112 0.15 13.26 -6.35
CA GLN A 112 1.16 13.87 -7.19
C GLN A 112 0.68 13.94 -8.65
N LYS A 113 1.21 14.90 -9.42
CA LYS A 113 0.93 14.96 -10.85
C LYS A 113 1.68 13.85 -11.58
N VAL A 114 0.92 12.89 -12.12
CA VAL A 114 1.43 11.75 -12.90
C VAL A 114 1.11 11.98 -14.38
N LEU A 115 2.10 11.75 -15.22
CA LEU A 115 2.02 11.76 -16.68
C LEU A 115 2.03 10.33 -17.20
N LEU A 116 1.36 10.09 -18.32
CA LEU A 116 1.43 8.82 -19.04
C LEU A 116 2.37 8.96 -20.22
N GLY A 117 3.22 7.97 -20.42
CA GLY A 117 4.15 7.89 -21.53
C GLY A 117 4.37 6.46 -21.99
N ARG A 118 5.13 6.26 -23.06
CA ARG A 118 5.59 4.94 -23.45
C ARG A 118 6.65 4.47 -22.48
N SER A 119 6.51 3.23 -22.00
CA SER A 119 7.50 2.58 -21.14
C SER A 119 8.46 1.75 -21.96
N ASP A 120 9.73 1.76 -21.58
CA ASP A 120 10.74 0.86 -22.16
C ASP A 120 10.56 -0.59 -21.67
N VAL A 121 9.77 -0.81 -20.62
CA VAL A 121 9.52 -2.14 -20.07
C VAL A 121 8.29 -2.78 -20.69
N SER A 122 7.15 -2.09 -20.66
CA SER A 122 5.91 -2.62 -21.21
C SER A 122 4.86 -1.52 -21.45
N GLY A 123 4.40 -1.38 -22.66
CA GLY A 123 3.25 -0.57 -23.05
C GLY A 123 3.27 0.87 -22.56
N TRP A 124 2.30 1.23 -21.70
CA TRP A 124 2.21 2.52 -21.05
C TRP A 124 2.89 2.50 -19.68
N GLY A 125 3.56 3.60 -19.34
CA GLY A 125 4.15 3.84 -18.03
C GLY A 125 3.60 5.09 -17.37
N ALA A 126 3.73 5.14 -16.04
CA ALA A 126 3.39 6.30 -15.22
C ALA A 126 4.68 7.04 -14.84
N PHE A 127 4.73 8.35 -15.07
CA PHE A 127 5.90 9.20 -14.85
C PHE A 127 5.57 10.34 -13.90
N LEU A 128 6.47 10.71 -13.01
CA LEU A 128 6.26 11.87 -12.15
C LEU A 128 6.50 13.16 -12.91
N LYS A 129 5.59 14.13 -12.75
CA LYS A 129 5.80 15.49 -13.27
C LYS A 129 6.83 16.26 -12.45
N ASN A 130 6.85 16.08 -11.13
CA ASN A 130 7.73 16.79 -10.20
C ASN A 130 8.52 15.79 -9.35
N SER A 131 9.72 16.15 -8.93
CA SER A 131 10.53 15.33 -8.03
C SER A 131 9.85 15.16 -6.67
N VAL A 132 10.05 14.00 -6.05
CA VAL A 132 9.56 13.67 -4.71
C VAL A 132 10.68 13.08 -3.85
N GLY A 133 10.58 13.24 -2.54
CA GLY A 133 11.51 12.64 -1.59
C GLY A 133 11.12 11.22 -1.21
N LYS A 134 12.02 10.55 -0.53
CA LYS A 134 11.80 9.21 0.03
C LYS A 134 10.59 9.21 0.99
N HIS A 135 9.76 8.18 0.88
CA HIS A 135 8.52 7.98 1.65
C HIS A 135 7.42 9.01 1.39
N GLU A 136 7.56 9.84 0.38
CA GLU A 136 6.46 10.72 -0.03
C GLU A 136 5.32 9.92 -0.64
N TYR A 137 4.10 10.35 -0.32
CA TYR A 137 2.88 9.81 -0.86
C TYR A 137 2.67 10.30 -2.30
N LEU A 138 2.42 9.38 -3.22
CA LEU A 138 2.24 9.67 -4.64
C LEU A 138 0.77 9.76 -5.05
N GLY A 139 -0.06 8.90 -4.47
CA GLY A 139 -1.49 8.83 -4.78
C GLY A 139 -2.11 7.52 -4.33
N GLU A 140 -3.38 7.34 -4.64
CA GLU A 140 -4.13 6.13 -4.34
C GLU A 140 -4.17 5.19 -5.55
N TYR A 141 -3.96 3.90 -5.31
CA TYR A 141 -4.27 2.86 -6.29
C TYR A 141 -5.77 2.58 -6.23
N THR A 142 -6.52 3.14 -7.17
CA THR A 142 -7.97 3.03 -7.23
C THR A 142 -8.43 1.93 -8.17
N GLY A 143 -9.61 1.38 -7.94
CA GLY A 143 -10.19 0.35 -8.77
C GLY A 143 -11.60 -0.02 -8.34
N GLU A 144 -12.15 -1.01 -9.01
CA GLU A 144 -13.39 -1.67 -8.63
C GLU A 144 -13.12 -2.66 -7.50
N LEU A 145 -13.93 -2.62 -6.44
CA LEU A 145 -13.84 -3.57 -5.34
C LEU A 145 -14.57 -4.85 -5.72
N ILE A 146 -13.84 -5.94 -5.85
CA ILE A 146 -14.38 -7.24 -6.26
C ILE A 146 -14.01 -8.35 -5.27
N SER A 147 -14.77 -9.44 -5.26
CA SER A 147 -14.44 -10.63 -4.46
C SER A 147 -13.23 -11.37 -5.04
N HIS A 148 -12.53 -12.17 -4.20
CA HIS A 148 -11.44 -13.04 -4.68
C HIS A 148 -11.91 -14.00 -5.78
N ARG A 149 -13.13 -14.55 -5.67
CA ARG A 149 -13.71 -15.44 -6.70
C ARG A 149 -13.87 -14.72 -8.05
N GLU A 150 -14.29 -13.47 -8.03
CA GLU A 150 -14.42 -12.67 -9.26
C GLU A 150 -13.05 -12.29 -9.80
N ALA A 151 -12.10 -11.97 -8.93
CA ALA A 151 -10.71 -11.69 -9.31
C ALA A 151 -10.05 -12.87 -10.02
N ASP A 152 -10.28 -14.10 -9.55
CA ASP A 152 -9.77 -15.32 -10.21
C ASP A 152 -10.32 -15.50 -11.63
N LYS A 153 -11.59 -15.16 -11.85
CA LYS A 153 -12.20 -15.22 -13.19
C LYS A 153 -11.60 -14.16 -14.12
N ARG A 154 -11.53 -12.91 -13.63
CA ARG A 154 -10.98 -11.79 -14.42
C ARG A 154 -9.49 -11.96 -14.67
N GLY A 155 -8.74 -12.47 -13.69
CA GLY A 155 -7.31 -12.74 -13.81
C GLY A 155 -6.98 -13.68 -14.96
N LYS A 156 -7.77 -14.75 -15.17
CA LYS A 156 -7.59 -15.67 -16.30
C LYS A 156 -7.77 -15.00 -17.68
N ILE A 157 -8.57 -13.94 -17.75
CA ILE A 157 -8.75 -13.15 -18.98
C ILE A 157 -7.57 -12.20 -19.13
N TYR A 158 -7.20 -11.50 -18.06
CA TYR A 158 -6.10 -10.53 -18.08
C TYR A 158 -4.74 -11.17 -18.35
N ASP A 159 -4.50 -12.40 -17.87
CA ASP A 159 -3.29 -13.15 -18.15
C ASP A 159 -3.10 -13.45 -19.66
N ARG A 160 -4.20 -13.69 -20.38
CA ARG A 160 -4.17 -13.86 -21.83
C ARG A 160 -3.81 -12.59 -22.59
N GLU A 161 -4.14 -11.45 -22.02
CA GLU A 161 -3.86 -10.11 -22.59
C GLU A 161 -2.53 -9.54 -22.08
N ASN A 162 -1.74 -10.29 -21.29
CA ASN A 162 -0.52 -9.84 -20.63
C ASN A 162 -0.71 -8.54 -19.83
N SER A 163 -1.90 -8.35 -19.26
CA SER A 163 -2.25 -7.19 -18.45
C SER A 163 -2.81 -7.64 -17.12
N SER A 164 -2.29 -7.13 -16.01
CA SER A 164 -2.85 -7.39 -14.69
C SER A 164 -2.96 -6.08 -13.91
N PHE A 165 -4.19 -5.76 -13.52
CA PHE A 165 -4.52 -4.57 -12.74
C PHE A 165 -5.18 -4.95 -11.41
N LEU A 166 -4.97 -6.18 -10.95
CA LEU A 166 -5.54 -6.72 -9.73
C LEU A 166 -4.59 -6.46 -8.55
N PHE A 167 -5.13 -5.94 -7.46
CA PHE A 167 -4.40 -5.72 -6.21
C PHE A 167 -5.14 -6.36 -5.04
N ASN A 168 -4.51 -7.31 -4.32
CA ASN A 168 -5.09 -7.94 -3.14
C ASN A 168 -5.20 -6.92 -2.00
N LEU A 169 -6.44 -6.55 -1.63
CA LEU A 169 -6.69 -5.53 -0.63
C LEU A 169 -6.73 -6.13 0.79
N ASN A 170 -7.53 -7.16 0.98
CA ASN A 170 -7.69 -7.84 2.27
C ASN A 170 -8.22 -9.28 2.07
N ASP A 171 -8.65 -9.93 3.16
CA ASP A 171 -9.16 -11.32 3.14
C ASP A 171 -10.45 -11.53 2.33
N GLN A 172 -11.19 -10.48 2.01
CA GLN A 172 -12.47 -10.56 1.29
C GLN A 172 -12.43 -9.93 -0.10
N PHE A 173 -11.58 -8.93 -0.32
CA PHE A 173 -11.64 -8.08 -1.50
C PHE A 173 -10.30 -7.92 -2.22
N VAL A 174 -10.45 -7.73 -3.53
CA VAL A 174 -9.39 -7.37 -4.48
C VAL A 174 -9.80 -6.08 -5.17
N LEU A 175 -8.86 -5.19 -5.45
CA LEU A 175 -9.06 -4.02 -6.31
C LEU A 175 -8.74 -4.40 -7.76
N ASP A 176 -9.67 -4.11 -8.66
CA ASP A 176 -9.50 -4.24 -10.09
C ASP A 176 -9.46 -2.85 -10.73
N ALA A 177 -8.27 -2.43 -11.14
CA ALA A 177 -8.04 -1.14 -11.75
C ALA A 177 -8.21 -1.12 -13.29
N TYR A 178 -8.56 -2.26 -13.91
CA TYR A 178 -8.64 -2.37 -15.36
C TYR A 178 -9.55 -1.29 -15.98
N ARG A 179 -10.79 -1.18 -15.50
CA ARG A 179 -11.76 -0.23 -16.04
C ARG A 179 -11.88 1.07 -15.24
N LYS A 180 -11.68 1.02 -13.92
CA LYS A 180 -11.94 2.15 -13.00
C LYS A 180 -10.72 2.70 -12.30
N GLY A 181 -9.51 2.24 -12.66
CA GLY A 181 -8.27 2.77 -12.11
C GLY A 181 -7.91 4.13 -12.68
N ASP A 182 -7.05 4.85 -11.95
CA ASP A 182 -6.44 6.09 -12.41
C ASP A 182 -5.07 5.86 -13.08
N LYS A 183 -4.29 6.92 -13.28
CA LYS A 183 -2.98 6.85 -13.94
C LYS A 183 -1.95 5.97 -13.21
N LEU A 184 -2.06 5.82 -11.90
CA LEU A 184 -1.13 4.99 -11.12
C LEU A 184 -1.24 3.50 -11.44
N LYS A 185 -2.34 3.04 -12.06
CA LYS A 185 -2.44 1.66 -12.54
C LYS A 185 -1.40 1.30 -13.60
N PHE A 186 -0.86 2.31 -14.28
CA PHE A 186 0.19 2.15 -15.31
C PHE A 186 1.61 2.16 -14.73
N ALA A 187 1.78 2.23 -13.41
CA ALA A 187 3.06 1.97 -12.79
C ALA A 187 3.44 0.51 -13.02
N ASN A 188 4.50 0.27 -13.79
CA ASN A 188 4.92 -1.06 -14.21
C ASN A 188 5.55 -1.85 -13.05
N HIS A 189 5.68 -3.17 -13.26
CA HIS A 189 6.39 -4.03 -12.33
C HIS A 189 7.91 -3.91 -12.51
N SER A 190 8.62 -3.87 -11.37
CA SER A 190 10.06 -4.08 -11.35
C SER A 190 10.43 -4.89 -10.08
N PRO A 191 11.38 -5.83 -10.18
CA PRO A 191 11.95 -6.51 -9.02
C PRO A 191 12.83 -5.57 -8.17
N ASP A 192 13.28 -4.44 -8.74
CA ASP A 192 13.94 -3.34 -8.03
C ASP A 192 13.12 -2.05 -8.19
N PRO A 193 12.03 -1.91 -7.41
CA PRO A 193 11.06 -0.85 -7.57
C PRO A 193 11.50 0.44 -6.89
N ASN A 194 11.10 1.60 -7.45
CA ASN A 194 11.25 2.90 -6.81
C ASN A 194 10.03 3.35 -5.99
N CYS A 195 8.95 2.56 -6.04
CA CYS A 195 7.73 2.78 -5.26
C CYS A 195 7.35 1.54 -4.45
N TYR A 196 6.49 1.73 -3.47
CA TYR A 196 5.84 0.63 -2.75
C TYR A 196 4.37 0.95 -2.48
N ALA A 197 3.56 -0.10 -2.45
CA ALA A 197 2.15 -0.02 -2.10
C ALA A 197 1.94 -0.37 -0.62
N LYS A 198 1.02 0.33 0.02
CA LYS A 198 0.64 0.07 1.41
C LYS A 198 -0.87 0.12 1.55
N VAL A 199 -1.44 -0.94 2.13
CA VAL A 199 -2.85 -0.94 2.56
C VAL A 199 -2.98 -0.14 3.84
N ILE A 200 -3.90 0.82 3.83
CA ILE A 200 -4.13 1.78 4.93
C ILE A 200 -5.61 1.78 5.27
N MET A 201 -5.93 1.74 6.56
CA MET A 201 -7.30 1.91 7.04
C MET A 201 -7.67 3.39 7.00
N VAL A 202 -8.72 3.72 6.29
CA VAL A 202 -9.26 5.09 6.16
C VAL A 202 -10.73 5.08 6.51
N ALA A 203 -11.09 5.66 7.64
CA ALA A 203 -12.49 5.77 8.11
C ALA A 203 -13.29 4.44 8.05
N GLY A 204 -12.66 3.31 8.38
CA GLY A 204 -13.28 1.98 8.38
C GLY A 204 -13.04 1.16 7.12
N ASP A 205 -12.53 1.74 6.04
CA ASP A 205 -12.25 1.04 4.79
C ASP A 205 -10.75 0.85 4.57
N HIS A 206 -10.37 -0.29 3.99
CA HIS A 206 -9.02 -0.48 3.47
C HIS A 206 -8.88 0.23 2.13
N ARG A 207 -7.81 1.00 1.99
CA ARG A 207 -7.44 1.68 0.74
C ARG A 207 -5.94 1.52 0.49
N VAL A 208 -5.50 1.70 -0.75
CA VAL A 208 -4.10 1.46 -1.14
C VAL A 208 -3.42 2.77 -1.50
N GLY A 209 -2.41 3.13 -0.71
CA GLY A 209 -1.54 4.26 -1.02
C GLY A 209 -0.26 3.80 -1.69
N ILE A 210 0.17 4.52 -2.72
CA ILE A 210 1.48 4.36 -3.37
C ILE A 210 2.42 5.43 -2.83
N PHE A 211 3.63 4.99 -2.46
CA PHE A 211 4.66 5.83 -1.84
C PHE A 211 6.00 5.65 -2.55
N ALA A 212 6.80 6.70 -2.58
CA ALA A 212 8.18 6.63 -3.05
C ALA A 212 9.05 5.80 -2.09
N LYS A 213 9.75 4.79 -2.58
CA LYS A 213 10.71 3.98 -1.81
C LYS A 213 12.03 4.71 -1.60
N GLU A 214 12.36 5.57 -2.55
CA GLU A 214 13.56 6.42 -2.58
C GLU A 214 13.21 7.79 -3.16
N ARG A 215 14.19 8.66 -3.34
CA ARG A 215 13.98 9.90 -4.08
C ARG A 215 13.74 9.56 -5.56
N ILE A 216 12.68 10.14 -6.14
CA ILE A 216 12.33 9.99 -7.56
C ILE A 216 12.37 11.37 -8.19
N SER A 217 13.10 11.52 -9.29
CA SER A 217 13.23 12.78 -10.02
C SER A 217 12.03 13.02 -10.95
N ALA A 218 11.84 14.29 -11.32
CA ALA A 218 10.86 14.63 -12.35
C ALA A 218 11.18 13.93 -13.67
N GLY A 219 10.18 13.35 -14.29
CA GLY A 219 10.32 12.59 -15.54
C GLY A 219 10.69 11.13 -15.38
N GLU A 220 11.00 10.66 -14.16
CA GLU A 220 11.26 9.25 -13.91
C GLU A 220 9.97 8.43 -13.92
N GLU A 221 10.07 7.20 -14.46
CA GLU A 221 9.00 6.22 -14.45
C GLU A 221 8.82 5.60 -13.08
N LEU A 222 7.56 5.34 -12.71
CA LEU A 222 7.19 4.69 -11.48
C LEU A 222 7.11 3.18 -11.65
N PHE A 223 7.78 2.46 -10.76
CA PHE A 223 7.78 1.01 -10.70
C PHE A 223 7.46 0.55 -9.28
N TYR A 224 6.65 -0.50 -9.15
CA TYR A 224 6.45 -1.17 -7.87
C TYR A 224 6.49 -2.70 -8.04
N ASP A 225 6.76 -3.42 -6.96
CA ASP A 225 6.76 -4.87 -6.96
C ASP A 225 5.32 -5.38 -6.83
N TYR A 226 4.80 -6.04 -7.87
CA TYR A 226 3.47 -6.63 -7.91
C TYR A 226 3.35 -7.86 -6.99
N ARG A 227 4.47 -8.34 -6.42
CA ARG A 227 4.55 -9.52 -5.56
C ARG A 227 3.97 -10.77 -6.23
N TYR A 228 4.37 -11.01 -7.47
CA TYR A 228 4.05 -12.26 -8.13
C TYR A 228 4.57 -13.44 -7.30
N GLU A 229 3.75 -14.48 -7.16
CA GLU A 229 4.22 -15.77 -6.66
C GLU A 229 5.28 -16.31 -7.64
N ALA A 230 6.36 -16.88 -7.10
CA ALA A 230 7.53 -17.26 -7.91
C ALA A 230 7.21 -18.24 -9.06
N ASP A 231 6.20 -19.09 -8.87
CA ASP A 231 5.71 -20.07 -9.84
C ASP A 231 4.75 -19.47 -10.88
N ARG A 232 4.15 -18.31 -10.60
CA ARG A 232 3.17 -17.63 -11.47
C ARG A 232 3.71 -16.36 -12.12
N ALA A 233 4.92 -15.94 -11.75
CA ALA A 233 5.54 -14.75 -12.31
C ALA A 233 5.84 -14.96 -13.79
N PRO A 234 5.40 -14.08 -14.71
CA PRO A 234 5.84 -14.12 -16.10
C PRO A 234 7.37 -13.96 -16.19
N ALA A 235 7.98 -14.46 -17.24
CA ALA A 235 9.44 -14.50 -17.39
C ALA A 235 10.11 -13.13 -17.22
N TRP A 236 9.47 -12.06 -17.69
CA TRP A 236 9.96 -10.67 -17.56
C TRP A 236 9.89 -10.11 -16.14
N ALA A 237 9.05 -10.69 -15.27
CA ALA A 237 8.87 -10.25 -13.88
C ALA A 237 9.78 -11.01 -12.89
N ARG A 238 10.47 -12.07 -13.33
CA ARG A 238 11.37 -12.86 -12.48
C ARG A 238 12.66 -12.10 -12.24
N LYS A 239 13.15 -12.16 -11.00
CA LYS A 239 14.51 -11.66 -10.70
C LYS A 239 15.52 -12.44 -11.55
N PRO A 240 16.54 -11.78 -12.14
CA PRO A 240 17.66 -12.50 -12.75
C PRO A 240 18.24 -13.46 -11.69
N GLU A 241 18.39 -14.73 -12.06
CA GLU A 241 19.10 -15.65 -11.18
C GLU A 241 20.50 -15.08 -10.94
N ALA A 242 20.87 -14.92 -9.66
CA ALA A 242 22.22 -14.51 -9.32
C ALA A 242 23.15 -15.54 -9.97
N SER A 243 23.95 -15.11 -10.94
CA SER A 243 24.97 -15.95 -11.56
C SER A 243 25.86 -16.46 -10.46
N GLY A 244 25.69 -17.74 -10.09
CA GLY A 244 26.57 -18.42 -9.16
C GLY A 244 28.01 -18.30 -9.66
N PRO A 245 29.01 -18.37 -8.75
CA PRO A 245 30.39 -18.25 -9.12
C PRO A 245 30.70 -19.31 -10.19
N LYS A 246 31.17 -18.86 -11.37
CA LYS A 246 31.69 -19.75 -12.41
C LYS A 246 32.77 -20.62 -11.74
N LYS A 247 32.54 -21.94 -11.70
CA LYS A 247 33.62 -22.88 -11.41
C LYS A 247 34.67 -22.68 -12.53
N GLU A 248 35.81 -22.19 -12.14
CA GLU A 248 36.99 -22.25 -13.00
C GLU A 248 37.28 -23.73 -13.24
N ASP A 249 37.12 -24.17 -14.48
CA ASP A 249 37.61 -25.46 -14.94
C ASP A 249 39.14 -25.41 -14.86
N THR A 250 39.71 -26.02 -13.83
CA THR A 250 41.12 -26.32 -13.78
C THR A 250 41.38 -27.41 -14.78
N ALA A 251 42.00 -27.00 -15.90
CA ALA A 251 42.54 -27.95 -16.88
C ALA A 251 43.57 -28.88 -16.19
N PRO A 252 43.56 -30.20 -16.48
CA PRO A 252 44.54 -31.10 -15.95
C PRO A 252 45.89 -30.84 -16.59
N SER A 253 46.89 -30.58 -15.76
CA SER A 253 48.30 -30.53 -16.16
C SER A 253 48.71 -31.89 -16.66
N SER A 254 48.93 -32.01 -17.97
CA SER A 254 49.58 -33.17 -18.59
C SER A 254 51.04 -33.21 -18.21
N GLY A 255 51.41 -34.29 -17.56
CA GLY A 255 52.72 -34.56 -17.10
C GLY A 255 53.72 -34.86 -18.22
N ARG A 256 54.98 -34.51 -17.89
CA ARG A 256 56.12 -35.33 -18.00
C ARG A 256 56.68 -35.74 -19.35
N ALA A 257 57.81 -35.17 -19.66
CA ALA A 257 58.83 -35.87 -20.43
C ALA A 257 60.15 -35.91 -19.65
N LYS A 258 60.50 -37.11 -19.21
CA LYS A 258 61.86 -37.47 -18.78
C LYS A 258 62.75 -37.49 -19.99
N LYS A 259 63.94 -36.91 -19.90
CA LYS A 259 65.06 -37.22 -20.80
C LYS A 259 66.21 -37.75 -19.94
N LEU A 260 66.59 -38.96 -20.32
CA LEU A 260 67.84 -39.61 -19.98
C LEU A 260 68.95 -39.11 -20.95
N ALA A 261 70.02 -38.86 -20.46
CA ALA A 261 71.41 -39.14 -20.69
C ALA A 261 72.32 -38.05 -20.17
#